data_ae52f4f05521ee79f71e9a1b0f1f880c
#
_entry.id   ae52f4f05521ee79f71e9a1b0f1f880c
#
_cell.length_a   1.000
_cell.length_b   1.000
_cell.length_c   1.000
_cell.angle_alpha   90.00
_cell.angle_beta   90.00
_cell.angle_gamma   90.00
#
_symmetry.space_group_name_H-M   'P 1'
#
loop_
_entity.id
_entity.type
_entity.pdbx_description
1 polymer ?
#
loop_
_entity_poly.entity_id
_entity_poly.type
_entity_poly.pdbx_seq_one_letter_code
_entity_poly.pdbx_strand_id
1 'polypeptide(L)'
;MSWIRGEFVIDSISQQSIAKARAQIVGQVRHNADLEEFSNMGKDIGNITPIYPPESCCKSLQSAEEWYEKSYVAFHRPYQKYIPFLDTDSLPNNKRLLTLEKRLQDETSKRNVYYNAHNVQNLQAKYISCKRCGSKVNKDYIHNNSCPVCRNNMLSDTVQKRLDAFNARIDGLKASIVAEKEKRAAKAPTRYLVVYCEYVG
;
A
#
# COMPACT_ATOMS: atom_id res chain seq x y z
N MET A 1 -25.54 24.59 -2.07
CA MET A 1 -25.76 23.13 -2.04
C MET A 1 -24.43 22.45 -1.87
N SER A 2 -24.16 21.85 -0.70
CA SER A 2 -22.91 21.17 -0.41
C SER A 2 -23.17 19.81 0.24
N TRP A 3 -22.23 18.87 0.00
CA TRP A 3 -22.25 17.57 0.68
C TRP A 3 -21.34 17.66 1.90
N ILE A 4 -21.85 17.24 3.06
CA ILE A 4 -21.05 17.08 4.27
C ILE A 4 -20.68 15.60 4.41
N ARG A 5 -19.41 15.36 4.64
CA ARG A 5 -18.83 14.03 4.80
C ARG A 5 -18.08 13.93 6.12
N GLY A 6 -18.24 12.81 6.81
CA GLY A 6 -17.52 12.51 8.03
C GLY A 6 -17.07 11.06 8.08
N GLU A 7 -15.93 10.83 8.75
CA GLU A 7 -15.32 9.51 8.91
C GLU A 7 -14.83 9.33 10.34
N PHE A 8 -15.05 8.14 10.89
CA PHE A 8 -14.48 7.75 12.19
C PHE A 8 -14.36 6.24 12.30
N VAL A 9 -13.51 5.78 13.21
CA VAL A 9 -13.24 4.35 13.43
C VAL A 9 -13.87 3.90 14.75
N ILE A 10 -14.56 2.76 14.72
CA ILE A 10 -15.13 2.11 15.90
C ILE A 10 -14.64 0.67 16.04
N ASP A 11 -14.56 0.19 17.28
CA ASP A 11 -14.09 -1.18 17.59
C ASP A 11 -15.15 -2.24 17.30
N SER A 12 -16.43 -1.89 17.45
CA SER A 12 -17.54 -2.81 17.25
C SER A 12 -18.81 -2.08 16.86
N ILE A 13 -19.67 -2.72 16.09
CA ILE A 13 -21.02 -2.22 15.77
C ILE A 13 -21.92 -2.52 16.96
N SER A 14 -21.93 -1.65 17.94
CA SER A 14 -22.78 -1.72 19.13
C SER A 14 -23.43 -0.36 19.42
N GLN A 15 -24.54 -0.35 20.15
CA GLN A 15 -25.20 0.90 20.56
C GLN A 15 -24.24 1.84 21.31
N GLN A 16 -23.36 1.28 22.15
CA GLN A 16 -22.37 2.04 22.91
C GLN A 16 -21.31 2.65 22.00
N SER A 17 -20.79 1.90 21.02
CA SER A 17 -19.82 2.39 20.05
C SER A 17 -20.43 3.48 19.15
N ILE A 18 -21.68 3.30 18.75
CA ILE A 18 -22.47 4.28 17.97
C ILE A 18 -22.68 5.55 18.79
N ALA A 19 -23.04 5.44 20.06
CA ALA A 19 -23.23 6.60 20.96
C ALA A 19 -21.91 7.37 21.15
N LYS A 20 -20.79 6.67 21.31
CA LYS A 20 -19.46 7.27 21.41
C LYS A 20 -19.07 8.00 20.13
N ALA A 21 -19.32 7.40 18.97
CA ALA A 21 -19.09 8.02 17.68
C ALA A 21 -19.95 9.27 17.47
N ARG A 22 -21.23 9.22 17.86
CA ARG A 22 -22.12 10.41 17.89
C ARG A 22 -21.52 11.54 18.71
N ALA A 23 -21.03 11.24 19.91
CA ALA A 23 -20.44 12.25 20.78
C ALA A 23 -19.18 12.88 20.17
N GLN A 24 -18.37 12.12 19.45
CA GLN A 24 -17.19 12.62 18.73
C GLN A 24 -17.60 13.54 17.57
N ILE A 25 -18.60 13.15 16.77
CA ILE A 25 -19.12 13.97 15.67
C ILE A 25 -19.65 15.30 16.23
N VAL A 26 -20.51 15.25 17.24
CA VAL A 26 -21.07 16.46 17.89
C VAL A 26 -19.96 17.34 18.46
N GLY A 27 -18.89 16.75 19.01
CA GLY A 27 -17.73 17.47 19.53
C GLY A 27 -16.94 18.21 18.44
N GLN A 28 -16.71 17.55 17.30
CA GLN A 28 -16.02 18.17 16.15
C GLN A 28 -16.80 19.31 15.53
N VAL A 29 -18.13 19.18 15.49
CA VAL A 29 -19.03 20.18 14.93
C VAL A 29 -19.16 21.42 15.79
N ARG A 30 -19.14 21.27 17.10
CA ARG A 30 -19.12 22.43 18.01
C ARG A 30 -17.96 23.38 17.76
N HIS A 31 -16.93 22.93 17.08
CA HIS A 31 -15.79 23.75 16.65
C HIS A 31 -15.98 24.48 15.31
N ASN A 32 -16.92 24.03 14.46
CA ASN A 32 -17.05 24.49 13.06
C ASN A 32 -18.41 25.15 12.70
N ALA A 33 -19.09 25.73 13.62
CA ALA A 33 -20.05 26.86 13.42
C ALA A 33 -21.42 26.64 12.79
N ASP A 34 -22.01 25.45 12.60
CA ASP A 34 -23.45 25.37 12.31
C ASP A 34 -24.13 24.19 13.03
N LEU A 35 -24.57 24.48 14.26
CA LEU A 35 -25.08 23.50 15.23
C LEU A 35 -26.44 22.88 14.87
N GLU A 36 -27.26 23.51 14.05
CA GLU A 36 -28.59 23.01 13.72
C GLU A 36 -28.58 21.91 12.68
N GLU A 37 -27.77 22.03 11.65
CA GLU A 37 -27.61 21.02 10.59
C GLU A 37 -27.10 19.70 11.12
N PHE A 38 -26.14 19.75 12.01
CA PHE A 38 -25.53 18.57 12.62
C PHE A 38 -26.38 17.90 13.71
N SER A 39 -27.28 18.62 14.37
CA SER A 39 -28.23 18.03 15.30
C SER A 39 -29.17 17.06 14.58
N ASN A 40 -29.49 17.31 13.33
CA ASN A 40 -30.33 16.45 12.49
C ASN A 40 -29.57 15.22 11.98
N MET A 41 -28.30 15.34 11.59
CA MET A 41 -27.42 14.19 11.27
C MET A 41 -27.35 13.19 12.45
N GLY A 42 -27.26 13.68 13.67
CA GLY A 42 -27.22 12.84 14.86
C GLY A 42 -28.48 11.97 15.08
N LYS A 43 -29.63 12.34 14.51
CA LYS A 43 -30.90 11.60 14.65
C LYS A 43 -31.01 10.43 13.66
N ASP A 44 -30.42 10.56 12.47
CA ASP A 44 -30.50 9.53 11.41
C ASP A 44 -29.48 8.40 11.58
N ILE A 45 -28.56 8.51 12.53
CA ILE A 45 -27.58 7.46 12.87
C ILE A 45 -28.26 6.17 13.41
N GLY A 46 -29.59 6.17 13.60
CA GLY A 46 -30.33 5.02 14.13
C GLY A 46 -30.49 3.80 13.18
N ASN A 47 -30.48 4.04 11.87
CA ASN A 47 -30.77 3.02 10.85
C ASN A 47 -29.55 2.73 9.97
N ILE A 48 -28.55 2.11 10.54
CA ILE A 48 -27.27 1.89 9.87
C ILE A 48 -27.23 0.50 9.26
N THR A 49 -27.08 0.44 7.93
CA THR A 49 -26.86 -0.82 7.21
C THR A 49 -25.36 -0.99 6.97
N PRO A 50 -24.74 -2.07 7.45
CA PRO A 50 -23.35 -2.35 7.16
C PRO A 50 -23.15 -2.59 5.67
N ILE A 51 -22.13 -1.98 5.09
CA ILE A 51 -21.69 -2.27 3.73
C ILE A 51 -20.38 -3.01 3.82
N TYR A 52 -20.38 -4.20 3.25
CA TYR A 52 -19.20 -5.01 3.12
C TYR A 52 -18.60 -4.79 1.72
N PRO A 53 -17.28 -4.60 1.60
CA PRO A 53 -16.64 -4.64 0.31
C PRO A 53 -16.90 -6.01 -0.35
N PRO A 54 -16.94 -6.10 -1.67
CA PRO A 54 -17.30 -7.34 -2.41
C PRO A 54 -16.43 -8.55 -2.04
N GLU A 55 -15.25 -8.33 -1.52
CA GLU A 55 -14.22 -9.34 -1.21
C GLU A 55 -13.97 -9.49 0.30
N SER A 56 -14.98 -9.34 1.14
CA SER A 56 -14.81 -9.47 2.60
C SER A 56 -14.16 -8.26 3.30
N CYS A 57 -13.54 -8.51 4.46
CA CYS A 57 -12.90 -7.50 5.30
C CYS A 57 -11.67 -6.86 4.62
N CYS A 58 -11.56 -5.54 4.62
CA CYS A 58 -10.39 -4.84 4.10
C CYS A 58 -9.13 -5.16 4.94
N LYS A 59 -7.96 -5.19 4.28
CA LYS A 59 -6.70 -5.59 4.91
C LYS A 59 -6.11 -4.52 5.83
N SER A 60 -6.56 -3.27 5.71
CA SER A 60 -6.12 -2.12 6.52
C SER A 60 -7.14 -1.00 6.47
N LEU A 61 -7.00 0.00 7.34
CA LEU A 61 -7.79 1.24 7.29
C LEU A 61 -7.62 1.94 5.92
N GLN A 62 -6.38 2.10 5.45
CA GLN A 62 -6.12 2.70 4.14
C GLN A 62 -6.86 1.99 3.01
N SER A 63 -6.89 0.64 2.99
CA SER A 63 -7.63 -0.09 1.97
C SER A 63 -9.16 0.06 2.10
N ALA A 64 -9.67 0.34 3.29
CA ALA A 64 -11.08 0.65 3.51
C ALA A 64 -11.43 2.06 2.99
N GLU A 65 -10.56 3.02 3.22
CA GLU A 65 -10.68 4.41 2.71
C GLU A 65 -10.61 4.42 1.17
N GLU A 66 -9.63 3.76 0.57
CA GLU A 66 -9.50 3.63 -0.89
C GLU A 66 -10.72 2.93 -1.53
N TRP A 67 -11.25 1.90 -0.87
CA TRP A 67 -12.46 1.23 -1.33
C TRP A 67 -13.66 2.16 -1.28
N TYR A 68 -13.80 2.92 -0.20
CA TYR A 68 -14.87 3.88 -0.03
C TYR A 68 -14.78 5.00 -1.08
N GLU A 69 -13.62 5.57 -1.32
CA GLU A 69 -13.43 6.62 -2.33
C GLU A 69 -13.85 6.18 -3.73
N LYS A 70 -13.47 4.96 -4.11
CA LYS A 70 -13.88 4.37 -5.40
C LYS A 70 -15.39 4.12 -5.47
N SER A 71 -16.01 3.76 -4.36
CA SER A 71 -17.44 3.47 -4.28
C SER A 71 -18.29 4.74 -4.20
N TYR A 72 -17.72 5.84 -3.70
CA TYR A 72 -18.41 7.12 -3.48
C TYR A 72 -18.97 7.72 -4.77
N VAL A 73 -18.27 7.57 -5.88
CA VAL A 73 -18.69 8.13 -7.20
C VAL A 73 -20.08 7.62 -7.63
N ALA A 74 -20.55 6.51 -7.08
CA ALA A 74 -21.82 5.87 -7.46
C ALA A 74 -23.03 6.29 -6.58
N PHE A 75 -22.83 7.03 -5.47
CA PHE A 75 -23.89 7.26 -4.50
C PHE A 75 -24.20 8.76 -4.27
N HIS A 76 -25.23 9.25 -4.94
CA HIS A 76 -25.77 10.61 -4.75
C HIS A 76 -26.92 10.66 -3.74
N ARG A 77 -26.86 9.89 -2.67
CA ARG A 77 -27.90 9.86 -1.62
C ARG A 77 -27.26 9.93 -0.24
N PRO A 78 -27.93 10.51 0.75
CA PRO A 78 -27.49 10.46 2.14
C PRO A 78 -27.26 9.01 2.55
N TYR A 79 -26.14 8.71 3.20
CA TYR A 79 -25.86 7.36 3.64
C TYR A 79 -24.93 7.33 4.84
N GLN A 80 -25.00 6.22 5.56
CA GLN A 80 -24.05 5.85 6.57
C GLN A 80 -23.63 4.40 6.35
N LYS A 81 -22.32 4.15 6.34
CA LYS A 81 -21.78 2.84 5.97
C LYS A 81 -20.72 2.39 6.97
N TYR A 82 -20.65 1.09 7.18
CA TYR A 82 -19.60 0.42 7.94
C TYR A 82 -18.73 -0.41 7.01
N ILE A 83 -17.45 -0.13 7.01
CA ILE A 83 -16.48 -0.87 6.20
C ILE A 83 -15.56 -1.60 7.18
N PRO A 84 -15.64 -2.95 7.28
CA PRO A 84 -14.77 -3.72 8.15
C PRO A 84 -13.35 -3.71 7.61
N PHE A 85 -12.36 -3.55 8.49
CA PHE A 85 -10.94 -3.66 8.17
C PHE A 85 -10.15 -4.31 9.29
N LEU A 86 -8.99 -4.87 8.97
CA LEU A 86 -8.05 -5.40 9.94
C LEU A 86 -7.16 -4.27 10.48
N ASP A 87 -7.26 -3.98 11.77
CA ASP A 87 -6.45 -2.94 12.42
C ASP A 87 -5.08 -3.49 12.80
N THR A 88 -4.19 -3.56 11.81
CA THR A 88 -2.80 -3.98 12.02
C THR A 88 -1.98 -2.95 12.78
N ASP A 89 -2.40 -1.69 12.79
CA ASP A 89 -1.64 -0.58 13.38
C ASP A 89 -1.78 -0.54 14.90
N SER A 90 -2.89 -1.07 15.44
CA SER A 90 -3.06 -1.27 16.89
C SER A 90 -2.14 -2.32 17.48
N LEU A 91 -1.55 -3.20 16.66
CA LEU A 91 -0.64 -4.22 17.13
C LEU A 91 0.75 -3.64 17.45
N PRO A 92 1.44 -4.16 18.49
CA PRO A 92 2.77 -3.69 18.84
C PRO A 92 3.76 -3.86 17.68
N ASN A 93 4.78 -3.01 17.64
CA ASN A 93 5.81 -3.05 16.61
C ASN A 93 6.45 -4.43 16.50
N ASN A 94 6.49 -4.97 15.28
CA ASN A 94 7.11 -6.26 15.01
C ASN A 94 8.61 -6.08 14.71
N LYS A 95 9.45 -6.33 15.72
CA LYS A 95 10.93 -6.25 15.61
C LYS A 95 11.47 -7.13 14.47
N ARG A 96 10.86 -8.29 14.22
CA ARG A 96 11.27 -9.20 13.15
C ARG A 96 11.00 -8.59 11.78
N LEU A 97 9.83 -7.97 11.59
CA LEU A 97 9.48 -7.30 10.33
C LEU A 97 10.46 -6.16 10.03
N LEU A 98 10.72 -5.30 11.01
CA LEU A 98 11.71 -4.22 10.88
C LEU A 98 13.11 -4.73 10.50
N THR A 99 13.52 -5.85 11.10
CA THR A 99 14.81 -6.48 10.77
C THR A 99 14.84 -7.01 9.34
N LEU A 100 13.75 -7.62 8.86
CA LEU A 100 13.65 -8.12 7.49
C LEU A 100 13.65 -6.98 6.47
N GLU A 101 12.92 -5.91 6.73
CA GLU A 101 12.87 -4.72 5.87
C GLU A 101 14.24 -4.04 5.77
N LYS A 102 14.95 -3.90 6.89
CA LYS A 102 16.33 -3.40 6.88
C LYS A 102 17.26 -4.29 6.05
N ARG A 103 17.19 -5.60 6.24
CA ARG A 103 18.01 -6.56 5.45
C ARG A 103 17.69 -6.47 3.95
N LEU A 104 16.42 -6.31 3.58
CA LEU A 104 16.00 -6.13 2.19
C LEU A 104 16.62 -4.86 1.60
N GLN A 105 16.60 -3.76 2.33
CA GLN A 105 17.22 -2.50 1.92
C GLN A 105 18.73 -2.66 1.73
N ASP A 106 19.43 -3.31 2.68
CA ASP A 106 20.87 -3.55 2.63
C ASP A 106 21.26 -4.43 1.42
N GLU A 107 20.55 -5.55 1.18
CA GLU A 107 20.83 -6.42 0.03
C GLU A 107 20.52 -5.74 -1.31
N THR A 108 19.45 -4.95 -1.38
CA THR A 108 19.11 -4.15 -2.57
C THR A 108 20.21 -3.12 -2.86
N SER A 109 20.70 -2.44 -1.84
CA SER A 109 21.79 -1.46 -1.96
C SER A 109 23.07 -2.13 -2.44
N LYS A 110 23.48 -3.27 -1.85
CA LYS A 110 24.65 -4.05 -2.28
C LYS A 110 24.52 -4.51 -3.74
N ARG A 111 23.35 -5.00 -4.12
CA ARG A 111 23.05 -5.41 -5.51
C ARG A 111 23.22 -4.25 -6.47
N ASN A 112 22.68 -3.06 -6.13
CA ASN A 112 22.75 -1.88 -6.98
C ASN A 112 24.18 -1.34 -7.10
N VAL A 113 24.94 -1.29 -6.02
CA VAL A 113 26.36 -0.92 -6.03
C VAL A 113 27.15 -1.89 -6.92
N TYR A 114 26.94 -3.20 -6.78
CA TYR A 114 27.59 -4.20 -7.59
C TYR A 114 27.23 -4.09 -9.07
N TYR A 115 25.92 -3.91 -9.38
CA TYR A 115 25.46 -3.70 -10.75
C TYR A 115 26.10 -2.47 -11.39
N ASN A 116 26.10 -1.34 -10.70
CA ASN A 116 26.66 -0.09 -11.20
C ASN A 116 28.17 -0.21 -11.46
N ALA A 117 28.92 -0.93 -10.60
CA ALA A 117 30.35 -1.15 -10.80
C ALA A 117 30.68 -2.05 -12.00
N HIS A 118 29.75 -2.94 -12.41
CA HIS A 118 29.99 -3.94 -13.45
C HIS A 118 29.11 -3.76 -14.70
N ASN A 119 28.32 -2.69 -14.74
CA ASN A 119 27.51 -2.34 -15.89
C ASN A 119 28.44 -2.09 -17.11
N VAL A 120 28.00 -2.55 -18.27
CA VAL A 120 28.73 -2.41 -19.54
C VAL A 120 29.09 -0.95 -19.84
N GLN A 121 28.22 -0.01 -19.48
CA GLN A 121 28.46 1.43 -19.64
C GLN A 121 29.65 1.96 -18.83
N ASN A 122 29.94 1.35 -17.71
CA ASN A 122 31.02 1.76 -16.79
C ASN A 122 32.36 1.08 -17.08
N LEU A 123 32.42 0.18 -18.08
CA LEU A 123 33.69 -0.43 -18.51
C LEU A 123 34.58 0.61 -19.19
N GLN A 124 35.89 0.52 -19.00
CA GLN A 124 36.84 1.43 -19.61
C GLN A 124 36.91 1.26 -21.14
N ALA A 125 36.69 0.04 -21.64
CA ALA A 125 36.73 -0.27 -23.05
C ALA A 125 35.63 0.46 -23.83
N LYS A 126 35.99 1.17 -24.90
CA LYS A 126 35.05 1.85 -25.81
C LYS A 126 34.23 0.86 -26.64
N TYR A 127 34.85 -0.28 -27.01
CA TYR A 127 34.21 -1.31 -27.82
C TYR A 127 34.18 -2.63 -27.05
N ILE A 128 33.08 -3.34 -27.13
CA ILE A 128 32.83 -4.59 -26.44
C ILE A 128 32.36 -5.62 -27.46
N SER A 129 32.96 -6.81 -27.44
CA SER A 129 32.57 -7.92 -28.35
C SER A 129 31.45 -8.73 -27.71
N CYS A 130 30.39 -8.97 -28.46
CA CYS A 130 29.29 -9.83 -28.03
C CYS A 130 29.72 -11.30 -28.10
N LYS A 131 29.61 -12.03 -27.01
CA LYS A 131 29.96 -13.45 -26.93
C LYS A 131 29.12 -14.33 -27.87
N ARG A 132 27.87 -13.93 -28.18
CA ARG A 132 26.93 -14.73 -28.99
C ARG A 132 27.13 -14.54 -30.49
N CYS A 133 27.17 -13.28 -30.96
CA CYS A 133 27.23 -12.99 -32.39
C CYS A 133 28.61 -12.49 -32.85
N GLY A 134 29.60 -12.35 -31.97
CA GLY A 134 30.94 -11.86 -32.31
C GLY A 134 31.03 -10.38 -32.64
N SER A 135 29.90 -9.66 -32.76
CA SER A 135 29.88 -8.26 -33.14
C SER A 135 30.62 -7.39 -32.12
N LYS A 136 31.54 -6.54 -32.62
CA LYS A 136 32.24 -5.52 -31.83
C LYS A 136 31.42 -4.26 -31.82
N VAL A 137 30.82 -3.91 -30.66
CA VAL A 137 29.87 -2.84 -30.49
C VAL A 137 30.46 -1.73 -29.63
N ASN A 138 30.26 -0.46 -30.04
CA ASN A 138 30.56 0.66 -29.17
C ASN A 138 29.58 0.66 -27.98
N LYS A 139 30.12 0.80 -26.75
CA LYS A 139 29.33 0.78 -25.51
C LYS A 139 28.19 1.80 -25.48
N ASP A 140 28.34 2.93 -26.16
CA ASP A 140 27.33 4.00 -26.21
C ASP A 140 26.01 3.55 -26.86
N TYR A 141 26.05 2.50 -27.69
CA TYR A 141 24.87 1.88 -28.31
C TYR A 141 24.33 0.66 -27.56
N ILE A 142 24.91 0.33 -26.39
CA ILE A 142 24.47 -0.81 -25.59
C ILE A 142 23.48 -0.30 -24.53
N HIS A 143 22.20 -0.57 -24.69
CA HIS A 143 21.18 -0.24 -23.71
C HIS A 143 20.81 -1.45 -22.88
N ASN A 144 20.64 -1.25 -21.55
CA ASN A 144 20.28 -2.33 -20.61
C ASN A 144 21.19 -3.57 -20.68
N ASN A 145 22.49 -3.36 -20.94
CA ASN A 145 23.48 -4.43 -21.15
C ASN A 145 23.13 -5.41 -22.28
N SER A 146 22.30 -5.02 -23.23
CA SER A 146 21.87 -5.87 -24.36
C SER A 146 22.62 -5.54 -25.62
N CYS A 147 23.10 -6.55 -26.35
CA CYS A 147 23.71 -6.40 -27.65
C CYS A 147 22.70 -5.82 -28.66
N PRO A 148 22.97 -4.70 -29.35
CA PRO A 148 22.01 -4.11 -30.28
C PRO A 148 21.79 -4.98 -31.55
N VAL A 149 22.70 -5.92 -31.83
CA VAL A 149 22.61 -6.81 -33.00
C VAL A 149 21.77 -8.06 -32.72
N CYS A 150 22.04 -8.78 -31.63
CA CYS A 150 21.39 -10.06 -31.34
C CYS A 150 20.61 -10.07 -30.02
N ARG A 151 20.52 -8.94 -29.32
CA ARG A 151 19.84 -8.74 -28.03
C ARG A 151 20.32 -9.62 -26.88
N ASN A 152 21.47 -10.29 -27.06
CA ASN A 152 22.06 -11.10 -25.99
C ASN A 152 22.60 -10.21 -24.88
N ASN A 153 22.52 -10.70 -23.61
CA ASN A 153 23.11 -10.03 -22.46
C ASN A 153 24.65 -9.97 -22.61
N MET A 154 25.23 -8.80 -22.42
CA MET A 154 26.66 -8.54 -22.57
C MET A 154 27.41 -8.50 -21.23
N LEU A 155 26.74 -8.69 -20.10
CA LEU A 155 27.39 -8.89 -18.81
C LEU A 155 28.22 -10.20 -18.85
N SER A 156 29.31 -10.23 -18.10
CA SER A 156 30.07 -11.48 -17.94
C SER A 156 29.23 -12.49 -17.15
N ASP A 157 29.43 -13.79 -17.43
CA ASP A 157 28.70 -14.87 -16.76
C ASP A 157 28.90 -14.87 -15.25
N THR A 158 30.08 -14.45 -14.80
CA THR A 158 30.39 -14.28 -13.37
C THR A 158 29.55 -13.15 -12.74
N VAL A 159 29.45 -12.02 -13.44
CA VAL A 159 28.64 -10.89 -12.99
C VAL A 159 27.17 -11.27 -12.96
N GLN A 160 26.68 -11.94 -14.02
CA GLN A 160 25.29 -12.39 -14.09
C GLN A 160 24.96 -13.35 -12.95
N LYS A 161 25.76 -14.40 -12.74
CA LYS A 161 25.55 -15.35 -11.62
C LYS A 161 25.51 -14.66 -10.26
N ARG A 162 26.34 -13.64 -10.06
CA ARG A 162 26.35 -12.92 -8.80
C ARG A 162 25.11 -12.01 -8.63
N LEU A 163 24.62 -11.39 -9.71
CA LEU A 163 23.36 -10.64 -9.71
C LEU A 163 22.17 -11.56 -9.45
N ASP A 164 22.15 -12.74 -10.05
CA ASP A 164 21.11 -13.75 -9.83
C ASP A 164 21.10 -14.21 -8.36
N ALA A 165 22.26 -14.39 -7.75
CA ALA A 165 22.37 -14.71 -6.33
C ALA A 165 21.87 -13.57 -5.41
N PHE A 166 22.07 -12.30 -5.79
CA PHE A 166 21.46 -11.16 -5.08
C PHE A 166 19.95 -11.15 -5.23
N ASN A 167 19.45 -11.33 -6.46
CA ASN A 167 18.02 -11.34 -6.74
C ASN A 167 17.31 -12.47 -5.95
N ALA A 168 17.87 -13.68 -5.94
CA ALA A 168 17.33 -14.80 -5.18
C ALA A 168 17.21 -14.49 -3.66
N ARG A 169 18.23 -13.83 -3.07
CA ARG A 169 18.16 -13.40 -1.66
C ARG A 169 17.14 -12.32 -1.42
N ILE A 170 17.04 -11.34 -2.31
CA ILE A 170 16.05 -10.26 -2.26
C ILE A 170 14.65 -10.84 -2.35
N ASP A 171 14.40 -11.77 -3.25
CA ASP A 171 13.08 -12.41 -3.42
C ASP A 171 12.72 -13.28 -2.20
N GLY A 172 13.68 -14.00 -1.62
CA GLY A 172 13.50 -14.72 -0.36
C GLY A 172 13.14 -13.79 0.82
N LEU A 173 13.77 -12.61 0.90
CA LEU A 173 13.45 -11.61 1.92
C LEU A 173 12.05 -11.01 1.70
N LYS A 174 11.68 -10.70 0.47
CA LYS A 174 10.32 -10.23 0.13
C LYS A 174 9.26 -11.26 0.52
N ALA A 175 9.46 -12.53 0.17
CA ALA A 175 8.55 -13.60 0.57
C ALA A 175 8.42 -13.71 2.10
N SER A 176 9.53 -13.59 2.83
CA SER A 176 9.54 -13.61 4.30
C SER A 176 8.80 -12.42 4.91
N ILE A 177 8.92 -11.24 4.32
CA ILE A 177 8.18 -10.03 4.74
C ILE A 177 6.68 -10.23 4.51
N VAL A 178 6.27 -10.74 3.36
CA VAL A 178 4.85 -11.03 3.07
C VAL A 178 4.28 -12.00 4.09
N ALA A 179 4.97 -13.14 4.32
CA ALA A 179 4.53 -14.13 5.29
C ALA A 179 4.42 -13.58 6.73
N GLU A 180 5.33 -12.66 7.12
CA GLU A 180 5.28 -12.03 8.44
C GLU A 180 4.14 -11.01 8.55
N LYS A 181 3.86 -10.27 7.47
CA LYS A 181 2.70 -9.36 7.39
C LYS A 181 1.38 -10.14 7.45
N GLU A 182 1.27 -11.27 6.78
CA GLU A 182 0.09 -12.13 6.84
C GLU A 182 -0.15 -12.71 8.25
N LYS A 183 0.91 -13.19 8.91
CA LYS A 183 0.83 -13.63 10.31
C LYS A 183 0.39 -12.52 11.26
N ARG A 184 0.81 -11.29 10.98
CA ARG A 184 0.40 -10.12 11.76
C ARG A 184 -1.07 -9.80 11.50
N ALA A 185 -1.49 -9.76 10.23
CA ALA A 185 -2.88 -9.51 9.84
C ALA A 185 -3.85 -10.53 10.46
N ALA A 186 -3.45 -11.81 10.55
CA ALA A 186 -4.25 -12.85 11.19
C ALA A 186 -4.50 -12.63 12.69
N LYS A 187 -3.72 -11.77 13.34
CA LYS A 187 -3.86 -11.42 14.78
C LYS A 187 -4.51 -10.04 14.98
N ALA A 188 -4.74 -9.30 13.90
CA ALA A 188 -5.30 -7.97 14.00
C ALA A 188 -6.79 -8.03 14.35
N PRO A 189 -7.29 -7.17 15.26
CA PRO A 189 -8.70 -7.07 15.49
C PRO A 189 -9.41 -6.49 14.27
N THR A 190 -10.65 -6.94 14.04
CA THR A 190 -11.51 -6.29 13.07
C THR A 190 -12.09 -5.03 13.68
N ARG A 191 -11.89 -3.89 12.99
CA ARG A 191 -12.52 -2.61 13.32
C ARG A 191 -13.36 -2.14 12.14
N TYR A 192 -14.08 -1.07 12.30
CA TYR A 192 -15.00 -0.57 11.29
C TYR A 192 -14.71 0.90 11.02
N LEU A 193 -14.43 1.23 9.75
CA LEU A 193 -14.49 2.60 9.28
C LEU A 193 -15.97 2.94 9.03
N VAL A 194 -16.46 3.91 9.77
CA VAL A 194 -17.81 4.45 9.59
C VAL A 194 -17.70 5.70 8.74
N VAL A 195 -18.40 5.70 7.63
CA VAL A 195 -18.47 6.85 6.73
C VAL A 195 -19.91 7.28 6.59
N TYR A 196 -20.14 8.58 6.64
CA TYR A 196 -21.45 9.17 6.44
C TYR A 196 -21.35 10.31 5.45
N CYS A 197 -22.45 10.54 4.75
CA CYS A 197 -22.57 11.61 3.80
C CYS A 197 -23.98 12.17 3.84
N GLU A 198 -24.12 13.47 3.93
CA GLU A 198 -25.39 14.18 3.90
C GLU A 198 -25.35 15.33 2.90
N TYR A 199 -26.48 15.60 2.29
CA TYR A 199 -26.67 16.71 1.36
C TYR A 199 -27.28 17.89 2.08
N VAL A 200 -26.62 19.01 2.04
CA VAL A 200 -27.09 20.27 2.61
C VAL A 200 -27.55 21.18 1.47
N GLY A 201 -28.84 21.36 1.37
CA GLY A 201 -29.52 22.13 0.32
C GLY A 201 -29.43 23.64 0.46
#